data_c532c92b2ab48a1338fba387134bec73
#
_entry.id   c532c92b2ab48a1338fba387134bec73
#
_cell.length_a   1.000
_cell.length_b   1.000
_cell.length_c   1.000
_cell.angle_alpha   90.00
_cell.angle_beta   90.00
_cell.angle_gamma   90.00
#
_symmetry.space_group_name_H-M   'P 1'
#
loop_
_entity.id
_entity.type
_entity.pdbx_description
1 polymer ?
#
loop_
_entity_poly.entity_id
_entity_poly.type
_entity_poly.pdbx_seq_one_letter_code
_entity_poly.pdbx_strand_id
1 'polypeptide(L)'
;FSLSRFYKKIIILCIDIFISIISINLSIIILKKSILIGYDLEYFIFIVYSLFFIPLFILFDTYNIIFRFLNFKEVLKILYATIIYSFLLIVLYNFSNIENYSSNIIYIYILIFFLLILSFRLLIIFSKNFIQNKIIKKNVIIYGAGEIGFQILNNFKDFKVIAYLDDDLNKENTKLNNIRVFNPREIKNLLNKYTIDI
;
A
#
# COMPACT_ATOMS: atom_id res chain seq x y z
N PHE A 1 7.29 -14.21 10.10
CA PHE A 1 6.41 -15.06 9.28
C PHE A 1 6.48 -14.60 7.82
N SER A 2 7.23 -15.31 6.99
CA SER A 2 7.30 -15.08 5.54
C SER A 2 6.22 -15.90 4.84
N LEU A 3 4.97 -15.43 4.88
CA LEU A 3 3.91 -15.98 4.04
C LEU A 3 4.33 -15.92 2.57
N SER A 4 4.07 -17.01 1.81
CA SER A 4 4.35 -17.02 0.37
C SER A 4 3.54 -15.91 -0.34
N ARG A 5 4.01 -15.47 -1.52
CA ARG A 5 3.34 -14.43 -2.30
C ARG A 5 1.90 -14.80 -2.65
N PHE A 6 1.64 -16.07 -2.87
CA PHE A 6 0.32 -16.60 -3.20
C PHE A 6 -0.69 -16.39 -2.04
N TYR A 7 -0.33 -16.77 -0.81
CA TYR A 7 -1.22 -16.57 0.33
C TYR A 7 -1.53 -15.11 0.61
N LYS A 8 -0.56 -14.21 0.40
CA LYS A 8 -0.80 -12.76 0.56
C LYS A 8 -1.83 -12.23 -0.42
N LYS A 9 -1.80 -12.70 -1.68
CA LYS A 9 -2.82 -12.32 -2.68
C LYS A 9 -4.20 -12.79 -2.29
N ILE A 10 -4.32 -14.06 -1.84
CA ILE A 10 -5.60 -14.62 -1.40
C ILE A 10 -6.16 -13.83 -0.21
N ILE A 11 -5.33 -13.51 0.78
CA ILE A 11 -5.79 -12.74 1.96
C ILE A 11 -6.36 -11.39 1.52
N ILE A 12 -5.67 -10.66 0.63
CA ILE A 12 -6.17 -9.37 0.15
C ILE A 12 -7.47 -9.53 -0.61
N LEU A 13 -7.57 -10.53 -1.49
CA LEU A 13 -8.78 -10.82 -2.24
C LEU A 13 -9.96 -11.14 -1.29
N CYS A 14 -9.75 -11.96 -0.27
CA CYS A 14 -10.78 -12.24 0.73
C CYS A 14 -11.24 -10.98 1.47
N ILE A 15 -10.31 -10.09 1.79
CA ILE A 15 -10.64 -8.81 2.45
C ILE A 15 -11.44 -7.92 1.49
N ASP A 16 -11.06 -7.83 0.21
CA ASP A 16 -11.77 -7.02 -0.77
C ASP A 16 -13.20 -7.54 -0.99
N ILE A 17 -13.41 -8.88 -1.01
CA ILE A 17 -14.74 -9.48 -1.05
C ILE A 17 -15.55 -9.10 0.21
N PHE A 18 -14.93 -9.17 1.38
CA PHE A 18 -15.58 -8.79 2.63
C PHE A 18 -15.98 -7.31 2.65
N ILE A 19 -15.11 -6.43 2.17
CA ILE A 19 -15.39 -5.00 2.00
C ILE A 19 -16.57 -4.79 1.05
N SER A 20 -16.62 -5.52 -0.07
CA SER A 20 -17.72 -5.43 -1.04
C SER A 20 -19.06 -5.79 -0.38
N ILE A 21 -19.12 -6.90 0.35
CA ILE A 21 -20.34 -7.34 1.07
C ILE A 21 -20.76 -6.31 2.13
N ILE A 22 -19.83 -5.78 2.91
CA ILE A 22 -20.12 -4.73 3.89
C ILE A 22 -20.69 -3.49 3.19
N SER A 23 -20.09 -3.08 2.06
CA SER A 23 -20.53 -1.90 1.32
C SER A 23 -21.97 -2.03 0.81
N ILE A 24 -22.36 -3.23 0.35
CA ILE A 24 -23.76 -3.51 -0.06
C ILE A 24 -24.70 -3.33 1.14
N ASN A 25 -24.40 -3.99 2.25
CA ASN A 25 -25.27 -3.95 3.42
C ASN A 25 -25.40 -2.52 3.97
N LEU A 26 -24.30 -1.77 4.03
CA LEU A 26 -24.32 -0.38 4.47
C LEU A 26 -25.15 0.51 3.52
N SER A 27 -25.04 0.31 2.21
CA SER A 27 -25.82 1.10 1.24
C SER A 27 -27.32 0.87 1.38
N ILE A 28 -27.73 -0.39 1.65
CA ILE A 28 -29.13 -0.74 1.87
C ILE A 28 -29.64 -0.13 3.19
N ILE A 29 -28.88 -0.24 4.28
CA ILE A 29 -29.25 0.31 5.58
C ILE A 29 -29.44 1.82 5.50
N ILE A 30 -28.55 2.54 4.80
CA ILE A 30 -28.60 4.00 4.66
C ILE A 30 -29.88 4.43 3.94
N LEU A 31 -30.30 3.71 2.90
CA LEU A 31 -31.47 4.12 2.11
C LEU A 31 -32.79 3.57 2.63
N LYS A 32 -32.84 2.31 3.01
CA LYS A 32 -34.09 1.70 3.50
C LYS A 32 -34.38 1.97 4.97
N LYS A 33 -33.43 2.51 5.74
CA LYS A 33 -33.52 2.73 7.20
C LYS A 33 -33.96 1.47 7.99
N SER A 34 -33.93 0.30 7.38
CA SER A 34 -34.31 -0.97 7.98
C SER A 34 -33.13 -1.92 8.05
N ILE A 35 -32.91 -2.51 9.22
CA ILE A 35 -31.86 -3.51 9.44
C ILE A 35 -32.30 -4.89 8.88
N LEU A 36 -33.62 -5.09 8.66
CA LEU A 36 -34.13 -6.31 8.07
C LEU A 36 -33.88 -6.30 6.57
N ILE A 37 -32.79 -6.92 6.20
CA ILE A 37 -32.43 -7.17 4.79
C ILE A 37 -33.24 -8.40 4.39
N GLY A 38 -34.24 -8.21 3.53
CA GLY A 38 -34.89 -9.34 2.85
C GLY A 38 -33.81 -9.96 1.93
N TYR A 39 -33.54 -11.25 2.10
CA TYR A 39 -32.66 -12.01 1.20
C TYR A 39 -33.44 -12.41 -0.06
N ASP A 40 -33.87 -11.40 -0.81
CA ASP A 40 -34.59 -11.57 -2.06
C ASP A 40 -33.65 -11.96 -3.19
N LEU A 41 -34.17 -12.52 -4.28
CA LEU A 41 -33.39 -12.88 -5.47
C LEU A 41 -32.57 -11.69 -5.98
N GLU A 42 -33.13 -10.48 -5.94
CA GLU A 42 -32.48 -9.26 -6.37
C GLU A 42 -31.24 -8.90 -5.52
N TYR A 43 -31.28 -9.21 -4.21
CA TYR A 43 -30.11 -9.07 -3.35
C TYR A 43 -28.96 -9.98 -3.78
N PHE A 44 -29.27 -11.23 -4.14
CA PHE A 44 -28.28 -12.17 -4.68
C PHE A 44 -27.69 -11.68 -6.01
N ILE A 45 -28.53 -11.18 -6.91
CA ILE A 45 -28.09 -10.60 -8.19
C ILE A 45 -27.12 -9.42 -7.91
N PHE A 46 -27.45 -8.56 -6.95
CA PHE A 46 -26.60 -7.43 -6.59
C PHE A 46 -25.25 -7.88 -6.00
N ILE A 47 -25.22 -8.93 -5.17
CA ILE A 47 -23.98 -9.54 -4.72
C ILE A 47 -23.13 -10.05 -5.90
N VAL A 48 -23.74 -10.78 -6.85
CA VAL A 48 -23.03 -11.29 -8.03
C VAL A 48 -22.44 -10.15 -8.83
N TYR A 49 -23.20 -9.08 -9.08
CA TYR A 49 -22.70 -7.90 -9.80
C TYR A 49 -21.57 -7.19 -9.05
N SER A 50 -21.67 -7.15 -7.72
CA SER A 50 -20.63 -6.55 -6.90
C SER A 50 -19.29 -7.28 -7.02
N LEU A 51 -19.28 -8.59 -7.28
CA LEU A 51 -18.05 -9.38 -7.41
C LEU A 51 -17.31 -9.17 -8.75
N PHE A 52 -17.92 -8.47 -9.72
CA PHE A 52 -17.24 -8.15 -10.97
C PHE A 52 -16.00 -7.24 -10.81
N PHE A 53 -15.76 -6.69 -9.62
CA PHE A 53 -14.49 -6.00 -9.35
C PHE A 53 -13.30 -6.96 -9.42
N ILE A 54 -13.48 -8.27 -9.11
CA ILE A 54 -12.39 -9.25 -9.01
C ILE A 54 -11.61 -9.38 -10.33
N PRO A 55 -12.24 -9.69 -11.47
CA PRO A 55 -11.51 -9.79 -12.74
C PRO A 55 -10.86 -8.47 -13.14
N LEU A 56 -11.50 -7.33 -12.88
CA LEU A 56 -10.90 -6.02 -13.17
C LEU A 56 -9.65 -5.77 -12.32
N PHE A 57 -9.70 -6.05 -11.03
CA PHE A 57 -8.57 -5.88 -10.13
C PHE A 57 -7.40 -6.82 -10.48
N ILE A 58 -7.69 -8.02 -11.01
CA ILE A 58 -6.68 -8.93 -11.54
C ILE A 58 -6.06 -8.35 -12.81
N LEU A 59 -6.86 -7.84 -13.75
CA LEU A 59 -6.38 -7.22 -15.00
C LEU A 59 -5.48 -6.00 -14.76
N PHE A 60 -5.78 -5.19 -13.74
CA PHE A 60 -4.96 -4.04 -13.35
C PHE A 60 -3.79 -4.41 -12.43
N ASP A 61 -3.51 -5.71 -12.24
CA ASP A 61 -2.42 -6.19 -11.38
C ASP A 61 -2.45 -5.66 -9.93
N THR A 62 -3.64 -5.31 -9.42
CA THR A 62 -3.76 -4.72 -8.07
C THR A 62 -3.38 -5.68 -6.94
N TYR A 63 -3.39 -6.99 -7.21
CA TYR A 63 -2.98 -8.05 -6.28
C TYR A 63 -1.51 -8.44 -6.41
N ASN A 64 -0.81 -7.99 -7.46
CA ASN A 64 0.61 -8.28 -7.68
C ASN A 64 1.55 -7.35 -6.92
N ILE A 65 1.00 -6.54 -6.03
CA ILE A 65 1.72 -5.55 -5.26
C ILE A 65 2.71 -6.24 -4.33
N ILE A 66 3.99 -6.00 -4.54
CA ILE A 66 5.03 -6.37 -3.59
C ILE A 66 4.90 -5.39 -2.41
N PHE A 67 4.41 -5.87 -1.26
CA PHE A 67 4.21 -5.06 -0.05
C PHE A 67 5.43 -4.21 0.34
N ARG A 68 6.61 -4.61 -0.09
CA ARG A 68 7.86 -3.90 0.18
C ARG A 68 8.00 -2.58 -0.59
N PHE A 69 7.31 -2.42 -1.72
CA PHE A 69 7.45 -1.29 -2.64
C PHE A 69 6.11 -0.61 -2.98
N LEU A 70 5.17 -0.58 -2.04
CA LEU A 70 3.92 0.15 -2.22
C LEU A 70 4.22 1.64 -2.46
N ASN A 71 4.04 2.07 -3.69
CA ASN A 71 4.21 3.46 -4.13
C ASN A 71 2.85 4.07 -4.49
N PHE A 72 2.81 5.39 -4.61
CA PHE A 72 1.63 6.12 -5.05
C PHE A 72 1.06 5.62 -6.39
N LYS A 73 1.92 5.12 -7.30
CA LYS A 73 1.50 4.53 -8.57
C LYS A 73 0.56 3.34 -8.40
N GLU A 74 0.70 2.57 -7.34
CA GLU A 74 -0.17 1.42 -7.07
C GLU A 74 -1.57 1.87 -6.60
N VAL A 75 -1.63 2.97 -5.86
CA VAL A 75 -2.91 3.59 -5.48
C VAL A 75 -3.66 4.08 -6.73
N LEU A 76 -2.96 4.66 -7.71
CA LEU A 76 -3.55 5.09 -8.98
C LEU A 76 -4.14 3.91 -9.77
N LYS A 77 -3.49 2.75 -9.79
CA LYS A 77 -4.05 1.55 -10.44
C LYS A 77 -5.40 1.15 -9.83
N ILE A 78 -5.49 1.18 -8.51
CA ILE A 78 -6.74 0.88 -7.79
C ILE A 78 -7.81 1.91 -8.14
N LEU A 79 -7.45 3.20 -8.20
CA LEU A 79 -8.36 4.25 -8.62
C LEU A 79 -8.92 4.01 -10.02
N TYR A 80 -8.07 3.72 -11.00
CA TYR A 80 -8.51 3.42 -12.36
C TYR A 80 -9.39 2.17 -12.40
N ALA A 81 -8.99 1.10 -11.73
CA ALA A 81 -9.78 -0.13 -11.67
C ALA A 81 -11.15 0.10 -11.04
N THR A 82 -11.25 0.90 -9.97
CA THR A 82 -12.54 1.21 -9.33
C THR A 82 -13.42 2.11 -10.17
N ILE A 83 -12.87 3.05 -10.94
CA ILE A 83 -13.64 3.90 -11.88
C ILE A 83 -14.25 3.03 -12.98
N ILE A 84 -13.48 2.15 -13.60
CA ILE A 84 -13.96 1.26 -14.65
C ILE A 84 -15.00 0.28 -14.09
N TYR A 85 -14.77 -0.25 -12.90
CA TYR A 85 -15.72 -1.09 -12.20
C TYR A 85 -17.05 -0.37 -11.93
N SER A 86 -17.01 0.88 -11.47
CA SER A 86 -18.19 1.70 -11.21
C SER A 86 -19.05 1.87 -12.47
N PHE A 87 -18.39 2.18 -13.59
CA PHE A 87 -19.06 2.32 -14.87
C PHE A 87 -19.74 1.02 -15.30
N LEU A 88 -18.99 -0.10 -15.24
CA LEU A 88 -19.50 -1.42 -15.58
C LEU A 88 -20.71 -1.80 -14.71
N LEU A 89 -20.64 -1.55 -13.43
CA LEU A 89 -21.71 -1.87 -12.49
C LEU A 89 -22.97 -1.07 -12.75
N ILE A 90 -22.86 0.23 -13.07
CA ILE A 90 -24.01 1.06 -13.46
C ILE A 90 -24.65 0.53 -14.74
N VAL A 91 -23.85 0.13 -15.74
CA VAL A 91 -24.36 -0.44 -16.99
C VAL A 91 -25.09 -1.76 -16.71
N LEU A 92 -24.50 -2.68 -15.96
CA LEU A 92 -25.11 -3.97 -15.61
C LEU A 92 -26.44 -3.77 -14.88
N TYR A 93 -26.50 -2.81 -13.97
CA TYR A 93 -27.73 -2.53 -13.23
C TYR A 93 -28.84 -2.00 -14.14
N ASN A 94 -28.53 -1.09 -15.07
CA ASN A 94 -29.52 -0.54 -15.99
C ASN A 94 -30.07 -1.60 -16.96
N PHE A 95 -29.32 -2.67 -17.24
CA PHE A 95 -29.79 -3.81 -18.03
C PHE A 95 -30.56 -4.85 -17.19
N SER A 96 -30.47 -4.80 -15.87
CA SER A 96 -31.19 -5.70 -14.99
C SER A 96 -32.53 -5.06 -14.56
N ASN A 97 -33.60 -5.82 -14.64
CA ASN A 97 -34.93 -5.38 -14.18
C ASN A 97 -35.04 -5.53 -12.64
N ILE A 98 -34.19 -4.80 -11.91
CA ILE A 98 -34.20 -4.80 -10.44
C ILE A 98 -35.16 -3.69 -9.98
N GLU A 99 -36.34 -4.05 -9.51
CA GLU A 99 -37.40 -3.10 -9.13
C GLU A 99 -37.38 -2.73 -7.63
N ASN A 100 -36.98 -3.66 -6.76
CA ASN A 100 -37.03 -3.46 -5.30
C ASN A 100 -35.96 -2.55 -4.75
N TYR A 101 -34.88 -2.31 -5.51
CA TYR A 101 -33.74 -1.49 -5.11
C TYR A 101 -33.64 -0.25 -6.01
N SER A 102 -33.77 0.93 -5.41
CA SER A 102 -33.62 2.19 -6.16
C SER A 102 -32.18 2.33 -6.68
N SER A 103 -32.01 2.96 -7.84
CA SER A 103 -30.70 3.26 -8.44
C SER A 103 -29.74 3.99 -7.47
N ASN A 104 -30.28 4.74 -6.53
CA ASN A 104 -29.49 5.44 -5.51
C ASN A 104 -28.65 4.50 -4.63
N ILE A 105 -29.09 3.23 -4.44
CA ILE A 105 -28.35 2.23 -3.67
C ILE A 105 -26.99 1.97 -4.31
N ILE A 106 -26.93 1.91 -5.64
CA ILE A 106 -25.69 1.64 -6.36
C ILE A 106 -24.69 2.78 -6.23
N TYR A 107 -25.13 4.02 -6.35
CA TYR A 107 -24.25 5.17 -6.18
C TYR A 107 -23.67 5.20 -4.77
N ILE A 108 -24.47 4.93 -3.74
CA ILE A 108 -23.99 4.87 -2.36
C ILE A 108 -23.06 3.67 -2.17
N TYR A 109 -23.39 2.49 -2.74
CA TYR A 109 -22.54 1.32 -2.70
C TYR A 109 -21.16 1.62 -3.31
N ILE A 110 -21.11 2.19 -4.52
CA ILE A 110 -19.86 2.54 -5.20
C ILE A 110 -19.02 3.48 -4.34
N LEU A 111 -19.65 4.51 -3.76
CA LEU A 111 -18.95 5.47 -2.90
C LEU A 111 -18.35 4.79 -1.66
N ILE A 112 -19.14 3.98 -0.94
CA ILE A 112 -18.68 3.29 0.27
C ILE A 112 -17.58 2.29 -0.07
N PHE A 113 -17.77 1.49 -1.13
CA PHE A 113 -16.79 0.50 -1.59
C PHE A 113 -15.46 1.15 -1.93
N PHE A 114 -15.49 2.25 -2.69
CA PHE A 114 -14.30 3.01 -3.04
C PHE A 114 -13.56 3.55 -1.79
N LEU A 115 -14.29 4.18 -0.86
CA LEU A 115 -13.71 4.73 0.36
C LEU A 115 -13.10 3.64 1.25
N LEU A 116 -13.76 2.50 1.39
CA LEU A 116 -13.28 1.39 2.22
C LEU A 116 -12.06 0.72 1.61
N ILE A 117 -12.05 0.45 0.31
CA ILE A 117 -10.86 -0.11 -0.37
C ILE A 117 -9.67 0.84 -0.27
N LEU A 118 -9.88 2.13 -0.56
CA LEU A 118 -8.81 3.11 -0.49
C LEU A 118 -8.24 3.22 0.93
N SER A 119 -9.10 3.34 1.93
CA SER A 119 -8.67 3.42 3.33
C SER A 119 -7.90 2.17 3.77
N PHE A 120 -8.36 0.97 3.39
CA PHE A 120 -7.67 -0.27 3.69
C PHE A 120 -6.28 -0.33 3.05
N ARG A 121 -6.13 0.09 1.79
CA ARG A 121 -4.83 0.14 1.11
C ARG A 121 -3.89 1.16 1.77
N LEU A 122 -4.40 2.32 2.16
CA LEU A 122 -3.61 3.32 2.87
C LEU A 122 -3.17 2.80 4.25
N LEU A 123 -4.05 2.12 4.99
CA LEU A 123 -3.70 1.51 6.27
C LEU A 123 -2.54 0.51 6.14
N ILE A 124 -2.51 -0.31 5.08
CA ILE A 124 -1.39 -1.22 4.80
C ILE A 124 -0.08 -0.43 4.59
N ILE A 125 -0.13 0.68 3.85
CA ILE A 125 1.05 1.52 3.59
C ILE A 125 1.55 2.16 4.89
N PHE A 126 0.64 2.73 5.67
CA PHE A 126 0.99 3.37 6.95
C PHE A 126 1.55 2.37 7.96
N SER A 127 0.91 1.20 8.13
CA SER A 127 1.38 0.17 9.05
C SER A 127 2.78 -0.32 8.72
N LYS A 128 3.08 -0.48 7.43
CA LYS A 128 4.43 -0.82 6.98
C LYS A 128 5.46 0.25 7.33
N ASN A 129 5.17 1.51 7.03
CA ASN A 129 6.08 2.61 7.33
C ASN A 129 6.34 2.72 8.84
N PHE A 130 5.29 2.50 9.64
CA PHE A 130 5.40 2.51 11.10
C PHE A 130 6.30 1.39 11.62
N ILE A 131 6.16 0.17 11.07
CA ILE A 131 6.99 -0.99 11.44
C ILE A 131 8.44 -0.78 11.00
N GLN A 132 8.67 -0.30 9.77
CA GLN A 132 10.02 -0.03 9.26
C GLN A 132 10.75 1.04 10.07
N ASN A 133 10.04 2.05 10.55
CA ASN A 133 10.66 3.08 11.39
C ASN A 133 11.01 2.58 12.81
N LYS A 134 10.39 1.50 13.27
CA LYS A 134 10.70 0.86 14.56
C LYS A 134 11.83 -0.18 14.49
N ILE A 135 12.23 -0.63 13.31
CA ILE A 135 13.38 -1.52 13.16
C ILE A 135 14.62 -0.74 13.59
N ILE A 136 15.32 -1.24 14.58
CA ILE A 136 16.60 -0.71 15.02
C ILE A 136 17.54 -0.75 13.80
N LYS A 137 17.81 0.43 13.26
CA LYS A 137 18.71 0.55 12.13
C LYS A 137 20.12 0.25 12.60
N LYS A 138 20.80 -0.65 11.92
CA LYS A 138 22.21 -0.93 12.18
C LYS A 138 23.05 0.29 11.84
N ASN A 139 23.92 0.66 12.75
CA ASN A 139 24.88 1.75 12.54
C ASN A 139 25.99 1.28 11.60
N VAL A 140 26.17 1.96 10.50
CA VAL A 140 27.17 1.60 9.49
C VAL A 140 28.03 2.79 9.13
N ILE A 141 29.27 2.52 8.69
CA ILE A 141 30.17 3.47 8.04
C ILE A 141 30.25 3.06 6.58
N ILE A 142 30.13 4.01 5.66
CA ILE A 142 30.27 3.78 4.23
C ILE A 142 31.66 4.23 3.80
N TYR A 143 32.39 3.34 3.13
CA TYR A 143 33.68 3.70 2.51
C TYR A 143 33.42 4.18 1.06
N GLY A 144 33.84 5.40 0.76
CA GLY A 144 33.61 6.12 -0.47
C GLY A 144 32.47 7.14 -0.35
N ALA A 145 32.84 8.45 -0.31
CA ALA A 145 31.90 9.57 -0.33
C ALA A 145 31.69 10.09 -1.77
N GLY A 146 31.51 9.16 -2.71
CA GLY A 146 31.20 9.45 -4.10
C GLY A 146 29.73 9.17 -4.43
N GLU A 147 29.40 9.19 -5.71
CA GLU A 147 28.05 8.94 -6.21
C GLU A 147 27.49 7.57 -5.77
N ILE A 148 28.34 6.54 -5.76
CA ILE A 148 27.95 5.18 -5.33
C ILE A 148 27.62 5.17 -3.84
N GLY A 149 28.44 5.81 -2.99
CA GLY A 149 28.15 5.92 -1.55
C GLY A 149 26.86 6.66 -1.27
N PHE A 150 26.54 7.69 -2.05
CA PHE A 150 25.28 8.41 -1.99
C PHE A 150 24.09 7.54 -2.40
N GLN A 151 24.22 6.74 -3.45
CA GLN A 151 23.17 5.81 -3.89
C GLN A 151 22.91 4.70 -2.86
N ILE A 152 23.95 4.19 -2.21
CA ILE A 152 23.83 3.21 -1.12
C ILE A 152 22.97 3.76 0.02
N LEU A 153 23.21 4.99 0.45
CA LEU A 153 22.42 5.62 1.51
C LEU A 153 20.93 5.70 1.16
N ASN A 154 20.59 6.02 -0.08
CA ASN A 154 19.20 6.15 -0.54
C ASN A 154 18.49 4.79 -0.71
N ASN A 155 19.23 3.74 -1.07
CA ASN A 155 18.67 2.42 -1.36
C ASN A 155 18.57 1.52 -0.12
N PHE A 156 19.43 1.71 0.87
CA PHE A 156 19.50 0.88 2.07
C PHE A 156 18.87 1.58 3.28
N LYS A 157 17.54 1.55 3.36
CA LYS A 157 16.77 2.18 4.46
C LYS A 157 16.93 1.48 5.83
N ASP A 158 17.48 0.28 5.84
CA ASP A 158 17.65 -0.53 7.05
C ASP A 158 18.92 -0.16 7.83
N PHE A 159 19.74 0.76 7.29
CA PHE A 159 20.97 1.21 7.92
C PHE A 159 20.89 2.69 8.33
N LYS A 160 21.55 3.01 9.43
CA LYS A 160 21.82 4.37 9.88
C LYS A 160 23.29 4.66 9.58
N VAL A 161 23.55 5.43 8.53
CA VAL A 161 24.90 5.84 8.20
C VAL A 161 25.37 6.88 9.21
N ILE A 162 26.44 6.57 9.93
CA ILE A 162 27.04 7.43 10.96
C ILE A 162 28.08 8.35 10.34
N ALA A 163 28.88 7.83 9.41
CA ALA A 163 29.97 8.56 8.77
C ALA A 163 30.26 7.99 7.39
N TYR A 164 30.84 8.83 6.53
CA TYR A 164 31.54 8.40 5.34
C TYR A 164 33.04 8.42 5.57
N LEU A 165 33.77 7.50 4.95
CA LEU A 165 35.23 7.53 4.86
C LEU A 165 35.59 7.70 3.39
N ASP A 166 36.53 8.60 3.10
CA ASP A 166 37.06 8.80 1.73
C ASP A 166 38.55 9.12 1.79
N ASP A 167 39.32 8.56 0.86
CA ASP A 167 40.77 8.82 0.77
C ASP A 167 41.10 10.19 0.17
N ASP A 168 40.14 10.83 -0.50
CA ASP A 168 40.29 12.12 -1.11
C ASP A 168 40.30 13.22 -0.04
N LEU A 169 41.48 13.83 0.17
CA LEU A 169 41.64 14.91 1.14
C LEU A 169 40.76 16.14 0.87
N ASN A 170 40.33 16.34 -0.38
CA ASN A 170 39.44 17.45 -0.73
C ASN A 170 38.03 17.27 -0.19
N LYS A 171 37.64 16.03 0.10
CA LYS A 171 36.31 15.69 0.69
C LYS A 171 36.34 15.63 2.20
N GLU A 172 37.51 15.60 2.79
CA GLU A 172 37.66 15.54 4.24
C GLU A 172 36.92 16.71 4.93
N ASN A 173 36.20 16.42 5.99
CA ASN A 173 35.39 17.39 6.73
C ASN A 173 34.20 18.00 5.95
N THR A 174 33.97 17.57 4.71
CA THR A 174 32.71 17.93 4.00
C THR A 174 31.52 17.14 4.52
N LYS A 175 30.32 17.52 4.11
CA LYS A 175 29.07 16.80 4.46
C LYS A 175 28.39 16.32 3.20
N LEU A 176 28.07 15.02 3.16
CA LEU A 176 27.23 14.41 2.14
C LEU A 176 25.88 14.04 2.81
N ASN A 177 24.77 14.63 2.41
CA ASN A 177 23.46 14.44 3.04
C ASN A 177 23.46 14.67 4.57
N ASN A 178 24.09 15.74 5.04
CA ASN A 178 24.26 16.05 6.47
C ASN A 178 25.14 15.06 7.26
N ILE A 179 25.74 14.07 6.62
CA ILE A 179 26.66 13.11 7.22
C ILE A 179 28.08 13.52 6.89
N ARG A 180 28.93 13.57 7.89
CA ARG A 180 30.31 14.04 7.75
C ARG A 180 31.20 12.99 7.08
N VAL A 181 32.09 13.44 6.22
CA VAL A 181 33.15 12.64 5.59
C VAL A 181 34.42 12.77 6.42
N PHE A 182 35.00 11.61 6.76
CA PHE A 182 36.26 11.53 7.53
C PHE A 182 37.35 10.86 6.72
N ASN A 183 38.59 11.11 7.11
CA ASN A 183 39.72 10.37 6.57
C ASN A 183 39.68 8.93 7.11
N PRO A 184 40.02 7.90 6.32
CA PRO A 184 40.06 6.50 6.78
C PRO A 184 40.99 6.28 7.99
N ARG A 185 41.98 7.11 8.21
CA ARG A 185 42.85 7.05 9.41
C ARG A 185 42.10 7.28 10.71
N GLU A 186 40.95 7.97 10.66
CA GLU A 186 40.12 8.27 11.83
C GLU A 186 39.15 7.15 12.21
N ILE A 187 39.17 6.02 11.47
CA ILE A 187 38.25 4.90 11.72
C ILE A 187 38.27 4.40 13.17
N LYS A 188 39.46 4.33 13.80
CA LYS A 188 39.59 3.90 15.19
C LYS A 188 38.87 4.82 16.17
N ASN A 189 38.92 6.12 15.92
CA ASN A 189 38.24 7.11 16.75
C ASN A 189 36.72 7.01 16.59
N LEU A 190 36.25 6.76 15.36
CA LEU A 190 34.82 6.56 15.08
C LEU A 190 34.27 5.29 15.72
N LEU A 191 35.05 4.18 15.66
CA LEU A 191 34.68 2.92 16.31
C LEU A 191 34.60 3.04 17.84
N ASN A 192 35.46 3.85 18.45
CA ASN A 192 35.43 4.11 19.88
C ASN A 192 34.29 5.03 20.31
N LYS A 193 33.82 5.90 19.41
CA LYS A 193 32.79 6.89 19.68
C LYS A 193 31.36 6.39 19.41
N TYR A 194 31.21 5.52 18.45
CA TYR A 194 29.92 4.99 18.01
C TYR A 194 29.91 3.47 18.02
N THR A 195 28.82 2.88 18.49
CA THR A 195 28.58 1.44 18.30
C THR A 195 28.28 1.20 16.84
N ILE A 196 29.19 0.56 16.13
CA ILE A 196 29.06 0.26 14.69
C ILE A 196 28.82 -1.23 14.56
N ASP A 197 27.80 -1.60 13.78
CA ASP A 197 27.38 -2.99 13.61
C ASP A 197 28.05 -3.64 12.40
N ILE A 198 28.45 -2.85 11.40
CA ILE A 198 29.11 -3.29 10.15
C ILE A 198 30.00 -2.15 9.62
#